data_5309099a2bad5b049ddf23af6dc7c065
#
_entry.id   5309099a2bad5b049ddf23af6dc7c065
#
_cell.length_a   1.000
_cell.length_b   1.000
_cell.length_c   1.000
_cell.angle_alpha   90.00
_cell.angle_beta   90.00
_cell.angle_gamma   90.00
#
_symmetry.space_group_name_H-M   'P 1'
#
loop_
_entity.id
_entity.type
_entity.pdbx_description
1 polymer ?
#
loop_
_entity_poly.entity_id
_entity_poly.type
_entity_poly.pdbx_seq_one_letter_code
_entity_poly.pdbx_strand_id
1 'polypeptide(L)'
;MTGEVRAAYSSRAQEYIDHLGSIASVHPSDLELAARWADQLDGPLIDAGCGPGHWTGHLAARGVDVRGVDQVPEFVSHARRAHPGCRFEVGDLDALPRSPGEVAGILAWYSLIHHEPTTVRPTLVRMARCLRPGGGLLLGFFHGAEVERFDHAVAGAYRWPVEALSEELRMADFEVIETYTRTGPGARPHGAIVARLMSAHDGRAE
;
A
#
# COMPACT_ATOMS: atom_id res chain seq x y z
N MET A 1 -8.39 -4.34 8.30
CA MET A 1 -8.33 -5.78 7.90
C MET A 1 -8.88 -6.63 9.04
N THR A 2 -9.58 -7.76 8.76
CA THR A 2 -10.21 -8.59 9.81
C THR A 2 -9.17 -9.35 10.66
N GLY A 3 -9.53 -9.70 11.90
CA GLY A 3 -8.67 -10.51 12.78
C GLY A 3 -8.33 -11.89 12.20
N GLU A 4 -9.21 -12.44 11.38
CA GLU A 4 -8.99 -13.72 10.68
C GLU A 4 -7.87 -13.64 9.64
N VAL A 5 -7.83 -12.57 8.83
CA VAL A 5 -6.75 -12.35 7.84
C VAL A 5 -5.41 -12.17 8.54
N ARG A 6 -5.38 -11.40 9.65
CA ARG A 6 -4.17 -11.27 10.47
C ARG A 6 -3.68 -12.62 10.99
N ALA A 7 -4.59 -13.43 11.58
CA ALA A 7 -4.24 -14.75 12.10
C ALA A 7 -3.73 -15.69 10.99
N ALA A 8 -4.32 -15.64 9.80
CA ALA A 8 -3.87 -16.41 8.65
C ALA A 8 -2.44 -16.04 8.22
N TYR A 9 -2.11 -14.73 8.18
CA TYR A 9 -0.75 -14.27 7.90
C TYR A 9 0.23 -14.63 9.01
N SER A 10 -0.14 -14.45 10.29
CA SER A 10 0.71 -14.85 11.42
C SER A 10 1.07 -16.33 11.37
N SER A 11 0.10 -17.20 11.10
CA SER A 11 0.34 -18.65 11.04
C SER A 11 1.27 -19.10 9.89
N ARG A 12 1.40 -18.29 8.83
CA ARG A 12 2.23 -18.58 7.64
C ARG A 12 3.34 -17.55 7.45
N ALA A 13 3.66 -16.77 8.51
CA ALA A 13 4.57 -15.64 8.38
C ALA A 13 5.95 -16.04 7.86
N GLN A 14 6.52 -17.17 8.34
CA GLN A 14 7.84 -17.63 7.89
C GLN A 14 7.82 -18.03 6.41
N GLU A 15 6.82 -18.77 5.97
CA GLU A 15 6.64 -19.16 4.56
C GLU A 15 6.54 -17.90 3.65
N TYR A 16 5.77 -16.91 4.09
CA TYR A 16 5.62 -15.65 3.35
C TYR A 16 6.94 -14.87 3.25
N ILE A 17 7.69 -14.80 4.36
CA ILE A 17 9.00 -14.14 4.44
C ILE A 17 9.97 -14.81 3.45
N ASP A 18 10.04 -16.14 3.44
CA ASP A 18 10.97 -16.89 2.60
C ASP A 18 10.70 -16.71 1.10
N HIS A 19 9.43 -16.54 0.71
CA HIS A 19 9.04 -16.45 -0.71
C HIS A 19 8.95 -15.00 -1.22
N LEU A 20 8.47 -14.06 -0.40
CA LEU A 20 8.10 -12.71 -0.80
C LEU A 20 8.79 -11.61 0.04
N GLY A 21 9.60 -11.98 1.02
CA GLY A 21 10.26 -11.03 1.91
C GLY A 21 11.46 -10.31 1.30
N SER A 22 11.81 -10.58 0.05
CA SER A 22 12.95 -9.96 -0.62
C SER A 22 12.51 -8.96 -1.67
N ILE A 23 13.17 -7.80 -1.73
CA ILE A 23 12.98 -6.81 -2.79
C ILE A 23 13.33 -7.37 -4.18
N ALA A 24 14.18 -8.40 -4.26
CA ALA A 24 14.54 -9.07 -5.51
C ALA A 24 13.37 -9.87 -6.12
N SER A 25 12.32 -10.16 -5.37
CA SER A 25 11.09 -10.79 -5.89
C SER A 25 10.13 -9.79 -6.55
N VAL A 26 10.38 -8.48 -6.40
CA VAL A 26 9.56 -7.43 -6.96
C VAL A 26 9.93 -7.20 -8.43
N HIS A 27 8.91 -7.00 -9.27
CA HIS A 27 9.14 -6.73 -10.69
C HIS A 27 9.88 -5.39 -10.88
N PRO A 28 10.88 -5.29 -11.79
CA PRO A 28 11.68 -4.06 -11.97
C PRO A 28 10.86 -2.80 -12.25
N SER A 29 9.77 -2.90 -13.04
CA SER A 29 8.90 -1.75 -13.31
C SER A 29 8.19 -1.21 -12.05
N ASP A 30 7.92 -2.07 -11.07
CA ASP A 30 7.28 -1.67 -9.82
C ASP A 30 8.27 -0.95 -8.91
N LEU A 31 9.53 -1.41 -8.91
CA LEU A 31 10.64 -0.73 -8.22
C LEU A 31 10.86 0.67 -8.79
N GLU A 32 10.90 0.78 -10.12
CA GLU A 32 11.07 2.05 -10.82
C GLU A 32 9.88 3.01 -10.55
N LEU A 33 8.66 2.50 -10.60
CA LEU A 33 7.45 3.27 -10.29
C LEU A 33 7.48 3.81 -8.86
N ALA A 34 7.76 2.95 -7.87
CA ALA A 34 7.80 3.36 -6.47
C ALA A 34 8.94 4.35 -6.18
N ALA A 35 10.10 4.15 -6.81
CA ALA A 35 11.24 5.07 -6.69
C ALA A 35 10.88 6.45 -7.25
N ARG A 36 10.38 6.52 -8.50
CA ARG A 36 9.97 7.78 -9.15
C ARG A 36 8.88 8.50 -8.38
N TRP A 37 7.89 7.76 -7.85
CA TRP A 37 6.84 8.32 -7.02
C TRP A 37 7.40 8.91 -5.72
N ALA A 38 8.29 8.19 -5.02
CA ALA A 38 8.88 8.65 -3.77
C ALA A 38 9.80 9.86 -3.98
N ASP A 39 10.55 9.92 -5.08
CA ASP A 39 11.46 11.03 -5.43
C ASP A 39 10.70 12.37 -5.66
N GLN A 40 9.38 12.34 -5.90
CA GLN A 40 8.54 13.53 -6.05
C GLN A 40 7.99 14.07 -4.73
N LEU A 41 8.22 13.36 -3.62
CA LEU A 41 7.66 13.69 -2.32
C LEU A 41 8.75 14.23 -1.38
N ASP A 42 8.47 15.37 -0.76
CA ASP A 42 9.35 15.97 0.24
C ASP A 42 8.74 15.78 1.63
N GLY A 43 9.30 14.86 2.43
CA GLY A 43 8.88 14.59 3.79
C GLY A 43 8.61 13.10 4.08
N PRO A 44 8.10 12.78 5.30
CA PRO A 44 7.98 11.41 5.77
C PRO A 44 6.94 10.60 5.01
N LEU A 45 7.25 9.34 4.73
CA LEU A 45 6.37 8.36 4.10
C LEU A 45 5.98 7.25 5.07
N ILE A 46 4.82 6.63 4.82
CA ILE A 46 4.39 5.39 5.45
C ILE A 46 4.31 4.29 4.39
N ASP A 47 4.96 3.16 4.66
CA ASP A 47 4.72 1.89 3.98
C ASP A 47 3.63 1.15 4.77
N ALA A 48 2.40 1.25 4.28
CA ALA A 48 1.19 0.79 4.96
C ALA A 48 0.88 -0.66 4.56
N GLY A 49 1.01 -1.59 5.48
CA GLY A 49 1.03 -3.03 5.22
C GLY A 49 2.40 -3.47 4.73
N CYS A 50 3.46 -3.04 5.43
CA CYS A 50 4.85 -3.23 5.00
C CYS A 50 5.31 -4.70 4.96
N GLY A 51 4.55 -5.63 5.55
CA GLY A 51 4.94 -7.02 5.61
C GLY A 51 6.33 -7.23 6.20
N PRO A 52 7.19 -8.05 5.56
CA PRO A 52 8.58 -8.28 5.98
C PRO A 52 9.51 -7.07 5.88
N GLY A 53 9.04 -5.92 5.37
CA GLY A 53 9.77 -4.65 5.36
C GLY A 53 10.65 -4.39 4.14
N HIS A 54 10.56 -5.22 3.11
CA HIS A 54 11.43 -5.10 1.92
C HIS A 54 11.22 -3.78 1.16
N TRP A 55 9.99 -3.27 1.05
CA TRP A 55 9.70 -1.97 0.46
C TRP A 55 10.23 -0.82 1.32
N THR A 56 9.95 -0.85 2.63
CA THR A 56 10.50 0.14 3.58
C THR A 56 12.02 0.18 3.50
N GLY A 57 12.68 -0.98 3.53
CA GLY A 57 14.15 -1.07 3.43
C GLY A 57 14.70 -0.54 2.10
N HIS A 58 14.01 -0.84 0.99
CA HIS A 58 14.40 -0.36 -0.34
C HIS A 58 14.30 1.18 -0.45
N LEU A 59 13.20 1.77 0.00
CA LEU A 59 13.02 3.22 -0.04
C LEU A 59 13.99 3.94 0.92
N ALA A 60 14.20 3.40 2.13
CA ALA A 60 15.15 3.96 3.08
C ALA A 60 16.60 3.95 2.56
N ALA A 61 17.01 2.88 1.85
CA ALA A 61 18.32 2.80 1.22
C ALA A 61 18.54 3.85 0.12
N ARG A 62 17.46 4.44 -0.42
CA ARG A 62 17.48 5.57 -1.36
C ARG A 62 17.48 6.93 -0.67
N GLY A 63 17.49 6.97 0.67
CA GLY A 63 17.47 8.21 1.45
C GLY A 63 16.06 8.73 1.77
N VAL A 64 15.01 7.97 1.49
CA VAL A 64 13.62 8.35 1.80
C VAL A 64 13.37 8.19 3.30
N ASP A 65 12.80 9.22 3.97
CA ASP A 65 12.31 9.10 5.36
C ASP A 65 11.01 8.30 5.37
N VAL A 66 11.13 6.99 5.51
CA VAL A 66 10.00 6.05 5.47
C VAL A 66 9.95 5.19 6.72
N ARG A 67 8.75 4.85 7.17
CA ARG A 67 8.51 3.84 8.21
C ARG A 67 7.48 2.82 7.73
N GLY A 68 7.67 1.57 8.15
CA GLY A 68 6.75 0.48 7.89
C GLY A 68 5.72 0.31 9.02
N VAL A 69 4.48 0.05 8.63
CA VAL A 69 3.39 -0.30 9.56
C VAL A 69 2.74 -1.58 9.07
N ASP A 70 2.64 -2.59 9.91
CA ASP A 70 1.93 -3.84 9.61
C ASP A 70 1.21 -4.37 10.85
N GLN A 71 0.09 -5.05 10.67
CA GLN A 71 -0.66 -5.61 11.80
C GLN A 71 -0.14 -6.98 12.27
N VAL A 72 0.74 -7.62 11.49
CA VAL A 72 1.32 -8.95 11.78
C VAL A 72 2.62 -8.77 12.56
N PRO A 73 2.66 -9.07 13.88
CA PRO A 73 3.84 -8.85 14.72
C PRO A 73 5.08 -9.62 14.24
N GLU A 74 4.89 -10.80 13.65
CA GLU A 74 5.95 -11.64 13.12
C GLU A 74 6.67 -10.94 11.95
N PHE A 75 5.92 -10.30 11.06
CA PHE A 75 6.49 -9.50 9.98
C PHE A 75 7.27 -8.31 10.50
N VAL A 76 6.69 -7.54 11.43
CA VAL A 76 7.36 -6.39 12.05
C VAL A 76 8.64 -6.80 12.79
N SER A 77 8.59 -7.94 13.49
CA SER A 77 9.77 -8.50 14.16
C SER A 77 10.87 -8.88 13.17
N HIS A 78 10.52 -9.49 12.04
CA HIS A 78 11.45 -9.81 10.94
C HIS A 78 12.00 -8.53 10.33
N ALA A 79 11.15 -7.58 9.95
CA ALA A 79 11.52 -6.31 9.32
C ALA A 79 12.55 -5.52 10.15
N ARG A 80 12.36 -5.46 11.46
CA ARG A 80 13.33 -4.82 12.40
C ARG A 80 14.70 -5.49 12.41
N ARG A 81 14.77 -6.81 12.25
CA ARG A 81 16.03 -7.55 12.17
C ARG A 81 16.71 -7.40 10.81
N ALA A 82 15.91 -7.45 9.73
CA ALA A 82 16.41 -7.36 8.36
C ALA A 82 16.86 -5.93 7.99
N HIS A 83 16.21 -4.91 8.56
CA HIS A 83 16.45 -3.50 8.26
C HIS A 83 16.61 -2.67 9.54
N PRO A 84 17.70 -2.86 10.32
CA PRO A 84 17.85 -2.26 11.66
C PRO A 84 17.92 -0.73 11.67
N GLY A 85 18.21 -0.11 10.52
CA GLY A 85 18.19 1.35 10.34
C GLY A 85 16.80 1.94 10.06
N CYS A 86 15.77 1.10 9.87
CA CYS A 86 14.42 1.54 9.56
C CYS A 86 13.50 1.47 10.78
N ARG A 87 12.44 2.26 10.75
CA ARG A 87 11.38 2.27 11.78
C ARG A 87 10.22 1.39 11.35
N PHE A 88 9.83 0.46 12.23
CA PHE A 88 8.69 -0.43 12.01
C PHE A 88 7.79 -0.47 13.23
N GLU A 89 6.48 -0.41 13.02
CA GLU A 89 5.46 -0.42 14.07
C GLU A 89 4.40 -1.48 13.79
N VAL A 90 3.92 -2.15 14.85
CA VAL A 90 2.73 -2.99 14.75
C VAL A 90 1.52 -2.06 14.79
N GLY A 91 0.73 -2.05 13.73
CA GLY A 91 -0.43 -1.17 13.61
C GLY A 91 -1.41 -1.62 12.55
N ASP A 92 -2.62 -1.06 12.61
CA ASP A 92 -3.68 -1.33 11.65
C ASP A 92 -3.71 -0.24 10.56
N LEU A 93 -3.96 -0.63 9.31
CA LEU A 93 -4.18 0.29 8.19
C LEU A 93 -5.38 1.22 8.41
N ASP A 94 -6.36 0.73 9.17
CA ASP A 94 -7.55 1.50 9.56
C ASP A 94 -7.29 2.49 10.69
N ALA A 95 -6.10 2.46 11.29
CA ALA A 95 -5.68 3.33 12.40
C ALA A 95 -4.17 3.64 12.30
N LEU A 96 -3.75 4.21 11.16
CA LEU A 96 -2.35 4.58 10.97
C LEU A 96 -1.88 5.56 12.05
N PRO A 97 -0.74 5.28 12.72
CA PRO A 97 -0.29 6.02 13.89
C PRO A 97 0.38 7.35 13.48
N ARG A 98 -0.40 8.36 13.10
CA ARG A 98 0.07 9.71 12.78
C ARG A 98 -0.99 10.76 13.06
N SER A 99 -0.50 11.97 13.34
CA SER A 99 -1.35 13.16 13.38
C SER A 99 -1.90 13.46 11.98
N PRO A 100 -3.11 13.97 11.87
CA PRO A 100 -3.67 14.38 10.58
C PRO A 100 -2.73 15.35 9.84
N GLY A 101 -2.55 15.14 8.54
CA GLY A 101 -1.74 16.03 7.68
C GLY A 101 -0.23 15.92 7.86
N GLU A 102 0.29 14.88 8.52
CA GLU A 102 1.71 14.79 8.88
C GLU A 102 2.60 14.12 7.81
N VAL A 103 2.07 13.23 6.98
CA VAL A 103 2.88 12.48 6.02
C VAL A 103 2.79 13.02 4.60
N ALA A 104 3.93 12.95 3.88
CA ALA A 104 4.03 13.35 2.49
C ALA A 104 3.50 12.27 1.53
N GLY A 105 3.56 11.00 1.93
CA GLY A 105 3.09 9.91 1.10
C GLY A 105 2.78 8.62 1.85
N ILE A 106 1.94 7.80 1.24
CA ILE A 106 1.61 6.45 1.69
C ILE A 106 1.83 5.47 0.53
N LEU A 107 2.66 4.47 0.74
CA LEU A 107 2.75 3.29 -0.10
C LEU A 107 1.81 2.23 0.46
N ALA A 108 0.85 1.74 -0.34
CA ALA A 108 -0.09 0.68 0.03
C ALA A 108 0.01 -0.47 -1.00
N TRP A 109 1.12 -1.23 -0.94
CA TRP A 109 1.44 -2.24 -1.94
C TRP A 109 0.82 -3.58 -1.59
N TYR A 110 -0.27 -3.95 -2.27
CA TYR A 110 -1.10 -5.14 -2.00
C TYR A 110 -1.68 -5.22 -0.58
N SER A 111 -1.74 -4.12 0.14
CA SER A 111 -2.19 -4.11 1.53
C SER A 111 -3.72 -4.00 1.70
N LEU A 112 -4.43 -3.55 0.64
CA LEU A 112 -5.90 -3.46 0.64
C LEU A 112 -6.59 -4.67 0.00
N ILE A 113 -5.85 -5.66 -0.51
CA ILE A 113 -6.41 -6.76 -1.30
C ILE A 113 -7.43 -7.63 -0.54
N HIS A 114 -7.36 -7.66 0.77
CA HIS A 114 -8.28 -8.43 1.63
C HIS A 114 -9.45 -7.60 2.18
N HIS A 115 -9.53 -6.31 1.84
CA HIS A 115 -10.64 -5.48 2.25
C HIS A 115 -11.88 -5.82 1.42
N GLU A 116 -13.02 -5.99 2.12
CA GLU A 116 -14.32 -6.07 1.44
C GLU A 116 -14.54 -4.79 0.61
N PRO A 117 -15.12 -4.85 -0.58
CA PRO A 117 -15.30 -3.69 -1.45
C PRO A 117 -15.95 -2.48 -0.73
N THR A 118 -16.90 -2.73 0.15
CA THR A 118 -17.58 -1.71 0.94
C THR A 118 -16.68 -1.03 2.00
N THR A 119 -15.53 -1.62 2.33
CA THR A 119 -14.60 -1.10 3.34
C THR A 119 -13.37 -0.40 2.74
N VAL A 120 -13.14 -0.53 1.43
CA VAL A 120 -12.00 0.10 0.75
C VAL A 120 -12.04 1.61 0.87
N ARG A 121 -13.16 2.25 0.50
CA ARG A 121 -13.33 3.71 0.59
C ARG A 121 -13.15 4.25 2.02
N PRO A 122 -13.80 3.70 3.06
CA PRO A 122 -13.52 4.09 4.44
C PRO A 122 -12.03 4.05 4.81
N THR A 123 -11.28 3.04 4.35
CA THR A 123 -9.84 2.94 4.61
C THR A 123 -9.05 4.02 3.85
N LEU A 124 -9.39 4.27 2.57
CA LEU A 124 -8.79 5.36 1.79
C LEU A 124 -9.03 6.74 2.43
N VAL A 125 -10.24 7.00 2.94
CA VAL A 125 -10.55 8.24 3.68
C VAL A 125 -9.69 8.37 4.95
N ARG A 126 -9.39 7.28 5.66
CA ARG A 126 -8.48 7.32 6.82
C ARG A 126 -7.04 7.59 6.39
N MET A 127 -6.58 7.01 5.28
CA MET A 127 -5.26 7.30 4.70
C MET A 127 -5.17 8.77 4.29
N ALA A 128 -6.21 9.32 3.64
CA ALA A 128 -6.28 10.73 3.27
C ALA A 128 -6.08 11.67 4.47
N ARG A 129 -6.65 11.35 5.63
CA ARG A 129 -6.48 12.14 6.86
C ARG A 129 -5.05 12.17 7.39
N CYS A 130 -4.24 11.14 7.12
CA CYS A 130 -2.84 11.11 7.52
C CYS A 130 -1.96 11.96 6.59
N LEU A 131 -2.37 12.11 5.32
CA LEU A 131 -1.64 12.84 4.31
C LEU A 131 -1.79 14.35 4.48
N ARG A 132 -0.72 15.09 4.22
CA ARG A 132 -0.80 16.53 4.01
C ARG A 132 -1.54 16.85 2.70
N PRO A 133 -2.11 18.04 2.53
CA PRO A 133 -2.65 18.47 1.24
C PRO A 133 -1.61 18.30 0.13
N GLY A 134 -2.00 17.70 -0.99
CA GLY A 134 -1.10 17.36 -2.08
C GLY A 134 -0.21 16.14 -1.84
N GLY A 135 -0.36 15.45 -0.70
CA GLY A 135 0.38 14.21 -0.39
C GLY A 135 0.04 13.07 -1.33
N GLY A 136 1.01 12.19 -1.59
CA GLY A 136 0.91 11.11 -2.55
C GLY A 136 0.41 9.79 -1.97
N LEU A 137 -0.36 9.04 -2.75
CA LEU A 137 -0.68 7.63 -2.49
C LEU A 137 -0.20 6.79 -3.67
N LEU A 138 0.55 5.73 -3.41
CA LEU A 138 0.85 4.69 -4.39
C LEU A 138 0.20 3.38 -3.94
N LEU A 139 -0.75 2.89 -4.73
CA LEU A 139 -1.55 1.71 -4.43
C LEU A 139 -1.27 0.61 -5.43
N GLY A 140 -0.82 -0.57 -4.97
CA GLY A 140 -0.70 -1.80 -5.76
C GLY A 140 -1.84 -2.78 -5.44
N PHE A 141 -2.41 -3.43 -6.47
CA PHE A 141 -3.57 -4.31 -6.33
C PHE A 141 -3.62 -5.40 -7.40
N PHE A 142 -4.46 -6.41 -7.21
CA PHE A 142 -4.78 -7.39 -8.25
C PHE A 142 -5.80 -6.80 -9.23
N HIS A 143 -5.40 -6.73 -10.51
CA HIS A 143 -6.28 -6.25 -11.58
C HIS A 143 -7.24 -7.34 -12.05
N GLY A 144 -8.46 -6.94 -12.44
CA GLY A 144 -9.49 -7.78 -13.04
C GLY A 144 -10.51 -6.97 -13.83
N ALA A 145 -11.36 -7.65 -14.61
CA ALA A 145 -12.42 -7.02 -15.39
C ALA A 145 -13.59 -6.54 -14.50
N GLU A 146 -13.78 -7.18 -13.36
CA GLU A 146 -14.85 -6.90 -12.39
C GLU A 146 -14.28 -6.90 -10.97
N VAL A 147 -15.01 -6.29 -10.03
CA VAL A 147 -14.71 -6.42 -8.60
C VAL A 147 -15.13 -7.83 -8.17
N GLU A 148 -14.15 -8.69 -7.97
CA GLU A 148 -14.36 -10.11 -7.75
C GLU A 148 -13.50 -10.64 -6.61
N ARG A 149 -14.11 -11.44 -5.73
CA ARG A 149 -13.38 -12.20 -4.72
C ARG A 149 -12.76 -13.45 -5.35
N PHE A 150 -11.52 -13.73 -5.01
CA PHE A 150 -10.83 -14.94 -5.46
C PHE A 150 -10.04 -15.59 -4.33
N ASP A 151 -9.71 -16.88 -4.52
CA ASP A 151 -8.89 -17.63 -3.56
C ASP A 151 -7.43 -17.21 -3.69
N HIS A 152 -6.95 -16.49 -2.68
CA HIS A 152 -5.56 -16.13 -2.51
C HIS A 152 -4.88 -17.10 -1.52
N ALA A 153 -3.58 -17.29 -1.66
CA ALA A 153 -2.82 -18.30 -0.91
C ALA A 153 -2.96 -18.21 0.63
N VAL A 154 -3.21 -17.03 1.17
CA VAL A 154 -3.32 -16.80 2.62
C VAL A 154 -4.77 -16.68 3.07
N ALA A 155 -5.53 -15.83 2.41
CA ALA A 155 -6.95 -15.56 2.68
C ALA A 155 -7.62 -15.06 1.41
N GLY A 156 -8.95 -15.10 1.32
CA GLY A 156 -9.67 -14.53 0.18
C GLY A 156 -9.25 -13.10 -0.10
N ALA A 157 -9.06 -12.76 -1.36
CA ALA A 157 -8.65 -11.43 -1.81
C ALA A 157 -9.57 -10.93 -2.92
N TYR A 158 -9.45 -9.64 -3.27
CA TYR A 158 -10.26 -9.02 -4.31
C TYR A 158 -9.40 -8.56 -5.48
N ARG A 159 -9.94 -8.75 -6.70
CA ARG A 159 -9.47 -8.09 -7.93
C ARG A 159 -10.33 -6.87 -8.17
N TRP A 160 -9.74 -5.87 -8.80
CA TRP A 160 -10.41 -4.62 -9.11
C TRP A 160 -10.13 -4.18 -10.55
N PRO A 161 -11.15 -3.70 -11.29
CA PRO A 161 -10.90 -2.86 -12.45
C PRO A 161 -10.21 -1.56 -12.00
N VAL A 162 -9.28 -1.06 -12.81
CA VAL A 162 -8.61 0.24 -12.55
C VAL A 162 -9.64 1.36 -12.36
N GLU A 163 -10.64 1.40 -13.22
CA GLU A 163 -11.68 2.43 -13.21
C GLU A 163 -12.51 2.41 -11.92
N ALA A 164 -12.89 1.20 -11.46
CA ALA A 164 -13.69 1.06 -10.23
C ALA A 164 -12.88 1.49 -8.99
N LEU A 165 -11.60 1.10 -8.90
CA LEU A 165 -10.75 1.51 -7.79
C LEU A 165 -10.38 3.00 -7.85
N SER A 166 -10.24 3.54 -9.06
CA SER A 166 -10.04 4.98 -9.27
C SER A 166 -11.25 5.80 -8.81
N GLU A 167 -12.46 5.28 -8.97
CA GLU A 167 -13.67 5.94 -8.46
C GLU A 167 -13.70 5.94 -6.93
N GLU A 168 -13.32 4.83 -6.29
CA GLU A 168 -13.20 4.79 -4.83
C GLU A 168 -12.17 5.80 -4.29
N LEU A 169 -11.06 6.01 -5.02
CA LEU A 169 -10.06 7.02 -4.70
C LEU A 169 -10.63 8.44 -4.84
N ARG A 170 -11.32 8.77 -5.95
CA ARG A 170 -11.94 10.08 -6.14
C ARG A 170 -12.97 10.40 -5.06
N MET A 171 -13.78 9.41 -4.68
CA MET A 171 -14.75 9.54 -3.58
C MET A 171 -14.11 9.66 -2.18
N ALA A 172 -12.79 9.44 -2.08
CA ALA A 172 -11.98 9.64 -0.89
C ALA A 172 -11.05 10.86 -1.00
N ASP A 173 -11.41 11.84 -1.86
CA ASP A 173 -10.72 13.10 -2.10
C ASP A 173 -9.32 12.95 -2.74
N PHE A 174 -9.06 11.88 -3.49
CA PHE A 174 -7.84 11.72 -4.27
C PHE A 174 -8.05 12.05 -5.75
N GLU A 175 -7.11 12.78 -6.32
CA GLU A 175 -6.91 12.88 -7.77
C GLU A 175 -6.07 11.69 -8.24
N VAL A 176 -6.55 10.94 -9.21
CA VAL A 176 -5.79 9.86 -9.86
C VAL A 176 -4.85 10.49 -10.90
N ILE A 177 -3.55 10.31 -10.72
CA ILE A 177 -2.50 10.90 -11.58
C ILE A 177 -2.07 9.94 -12.68
N GLU A 178 -1.77 8.69 -12.32
CA GLU A 178 -1.28 7.68 -13.25
C GLU A 178 -1.87 6.31 -12.88
N THR A 179 -2.11 5.49 -13.89
CA THR A 179 -2.57 4.11 -13.72
C THR A 179 -1.70 3.16 -14.54
N TYR A 180 -1.44 1.98 -13.99
CA TYR A 180 -0.62 0.94 -14.61
C TYR A 180 -1.31 -0.39 -14.52
N THR A 181 -1.21 -1.19 -15.57
CA THR A 181 -1.60 -2.60 -15.54
C THR A 181 -0.51 -3.45 -16.18
N ARG A 182 -0.31 -4.63 -15.63
CA ARG A 182 0.63 -5.60 -16.17
C ARG A 182 0.02 -7.00 -16.10
N THR A 183 0.08 -7.70 -17.23
CA THR A 183 -0.26 -9.12 -17.35
C THR A 183 0.93 -9.86 -17.90
N GLY A 184 1.14 -11.10 -17.48
CA GLY A 184 2.25 -11.92 -17.98
C GLY A 184 1.93 -13.41 -17.85
N PRO A 185 2.59 -14.27 -18.61
CA PRO A 185 2.41 -15.71 -18.50
C PRO A 185 2.69 -16.20 -17.08
N GLY A 186 1.74 -16.93 -16.49
CA GLY A 186 1.87 -17.49 -15.14
C GLY A 186 1.79 -16.50 -13.98
N ALA A 187 1.66 -15.19 -14.25
CA ALA A 187 1.48 -14.16 -13.23
C ALA A 187 0.01 -13.72 -13.13
N ARG A 188 -0.42 -13.39 -11.92
CA ARG A 188 -1.73 -12.74 -11.74
C ARG A 188 -1.67 -11.32 -12.33
N PRO A 189 -2.74 -10.87 -13.01
CA PRO A 189 -2.82 -9.50 -13.48
C PRO A 189 -2.61 -8.51 -12.32
N HIS A 190 -1.71 -7.57 -12.53
CA HIS A 190 -1.32 -6.54 -11.58
C HIS A 190 -1.86 -5.18 -12.00
N GLY A 191 -2.24 -4.36 -11.04
CA GLY A 191 -2.57 -2.95 -11.22
C GLY A 191 -1.82 -2.08 -10.21
N ALA A 192 -1.49 -0.87 -10.62
CA ALA A 192 -1.01 0.16 -9.71
C ALA A 192 -1.64 1.52 -10.05
N ILE A 193 -1.91 2.32 -9.03
CA ILE A 193 -2.45 3.67 -9.14
C ILE A 193 -1.57 4.62 -8.34
N VAL A 194 -1.12 5.69 -9.00
CA VAL A 194 -0.55 6.86 -8.35
C VAL A 194 -1.67 7.88 -8.18
N ALA A 195 -1.90 8.32 -6.96
CA ALA A 195 -2.91 9.32 -6.64
C ALA A 195 -2.33 10.40 -5.73
N ARG A 196 -2.99 11.57 -5.70
CA ARG A 196 -2.62 12.72 -4.90
C ARG A 196 -3.85 13.21 -4.13
N LEU A 197 -3.69 13.48 -2.83
CA LEU A 197 -4.75 14.08 -2.04
C LEU A 197 -5.04 15.51 -2.55
N MET A 198 -6.29 15.78 -2.91
CA MET A 198 -6.71 17.10 -3.35
C MET A 198 -6.55 18.15 -2.24
N SER A 199 -6.08 19.33 -2.60
CA SER A 199 -6.07 20.47 -1.69
C SER A 199 -7.48 21.04 -1.54
N ALA A 200 -7.82 21.56 -0.37
CA ALA A 200 -9.13 22.18 -0.14
C ALA A 200 -9.45 23.36 -1.10
N HIS A 201 -8.47 23.81 -1.89
CA HIS A 201 -8.61 24.86 -2.90
C HIS A 201 -8.92 24.33 -4.31
N ASP A 202 -8.65 23.06 -4.61
CA ASP A 202 -8.83 22.49 -5.96
C ASP A 202 -10.27 22.10 -6.26
N GLY A 203 -11.14 22.07 -5.24
CA GLY A 203 -12.55 21.65 -5.35
C GLY A 203 -13.56 22.78 -5.57
N ARG A 204 -13.16 24.03 -5.85
CA ARG A 204 -14.05 25.16 -6.12
C ARG A 204 -13.61 25.95 -7.37
N ALA A 205 -13.58 25.29 -8.49
CA ALA A 205 -13.71 25.95 -9.79
C ALA A 205 -15.03 25.47 -10.36
N GLU A 206 -16.07 26.31 -10.23
CA GLU A 206 -17.33 26.19 -10.96
C GLU A 206 -17.12 26.39 -12.45
#